data_84c74d90c954bcc4b504c1f814594a99
#
_entry.id   84c74d90c954bcc4b504c1f814594a99
#
_cell.length_a   1.000
_cell.length_b   1.000
_cell.length_c   1.000
_cell.angle_alpha   90.00
_cell.angle_beta   90.00
_cell.angle_gamma   90.00
#
_symmetry.space_group_name_H-M   'P 1'
#
loop_
_entity.id
_entity.type
_entity.pdbx_description
1 polymer ?
#
loop_
_entity_poly.entity_id
_entity_poly.type
_entity_poly.pdbx_seq_one_letter_code
_entity_poly.pdbx_strand_id
1 'polypeptide(L)'
;TLQTALQTFETQRDDTGKFQNIRAKWILAHPASEWKIRELLQSTYDPESPNNAVNTIRSRNLQSVITPYYTDTDGFTLIAEPPSSNGGILAFMRRKVTFARDGDFQTGDALFKVTFRFSVEVNKPNNLFHSGGA
;
A
#
# COMPACT_ATOMS: atom_id res chain seq x y z
N THR A 1 -18.39 1.31 4.74
CA THR A 1 -17.53 1.84 5.83
C THR A 1 -16.18 1.13 5.86
N LEU A 2 -15.15 1.76 6.47
CA LEU A 2 -13.82 1.13 6.63
C LEU A 2 -13.91 -0.19 7.44
N GLN A 3 -14.76 -0.25 8.44
CA GLN A 3 -14.98 -1.48 9.22
C GLN A 3 -15.48 -2.65 8.34
N THR A 4 -16.46 -2.39 7.48
CA THR A 4 -16.98 -3.41 6.55
C THR A 4 -15.90 -3.87 5.58
N ALA A 5 -15.10 -2.94 5.05
CA ALA A 5 -13.98 -3.26 4.16
C ALA A 5 -12.93 -4.16 4.85
N LEU A 6 -12.59 -3.85 6.10
CA LEU A 6 -11.67 -4.67 6.90
C LEU A 6 -12.23 -6.07 7.17
N GLN A 7 -13.53 -6.19 7.51
CA GLN A 7 -14.18 -7.47 7.70
C GLN A 7 -14.20 -8.31 6.42
N THR A 8 -14.58 -7.71 5.30
CA THR A 8 -14.59 -8.38 3.99
C THR A 8 -13.19 -8.85 3.62
N PHE A 9 -12.18 -8.01 3.83
CA PHE A 9 -10.79 -8.35 3.53
C PHE A 9 -10.27 -9.51 4.38
N GLU A 10 -10.54 -9.51 5.68
CA GLU A 10 -10.08 -10.55 6.62
C GLU A 10 -10.84 -11.88 6.49
N THR A 11 -12.05 -11.85 5.93
CA THR A 11 -12.86 -13.05 5.70
C THR A 11 -12.68 -13.66 4.31
N GLN A 12 -11.74 -13.15 3.51
CA GLN A 12 -11.46 -13.70 2.20
C GLN A 12 -11.01 -15.16 2.27
N ARG A 13 -11.48 -15.90 1.27
CA ARG A 13 -11.16 -17.33 1.10
C ARG A 13 -10.23 -17.52 -0.08
N ASP A 14 -9.42 -18.54 0.01
CA ASP A 14 -8.60 -19.03 -1.10
C ASP A 14 -9.45 -19.80 -2.10
N ASP A 15 -8.90 -20.11 -3.29
CA ASP A 15 -9.52 -20.92 -4.34
C ASP A 15 -9.99 -22.30 -3.84
N THR A 16 -9.39 -22.78 -2.76
CA THR A 16 -9.77 -24.03 -2.07
C THR A 16 -10.88 -23.84 -1.03
N GLY A 17 -11.41 -22.62 -0.84
CA GLY A 17 -12.46 -22.29 0.13
C GLY A 17 -11.96 -22.11 1.58
N LYS A 18 -10.67 -22.18 1.84
CA LYS A 18 -10.08 -22.00 3.17
C LYS A 18 -9.88 -20.50 3.47
N PHE A 19 -10.06 -20.11 4.73
CA PHE A 19 -9.75 -18.76 5.18
C PHE A 19 -8.25 -18.51 5.12
N GLN A 20 -7.86 -17.36 4.56
CA GLN A 20 -6.45 -17.01 4.40
C GLN A 20 -5.81 -16.41 5.65
N ASN A 21 -6.61 -16.01 6.65
CA ASN A 21 -6.16 -15.36 7.90
C ASN A 21 -5.25 -14.13 7.63
N ILE A 22 -5.65 -13.31 6.67
CA ILE A 22 -4.94 -12.09 6.26
C ILE A 22 -5.37 -10.95 7.17
N ARG A 23 -4.44 -10.07 7.56
CA ARG A 23 -4.75 -8.83 8.28
C ARG A 23 -4.25 -7.63 7.52
N ALA A 24 -5.08 -6.61 7.42
CA ALA A 24 -4.66 -5.33 6.86
C ALA A 24 -3.63 -4.66 7.78
N LYS A 25 -2.58 -4.12 7.20
CA LYS A 25 -1.54 -3.34 7.90
C LYS A 25 -1.41 -1.93 7.35
N TRP A 26 -1.55 -1.77 6.04
CA TRP A 26 -1.45 -0.46 5.40
C TRP A 26 -2.75 -0.09 4.70
N ILE A 27 -3.05 1.20 4.76
CA ILE A 27 -4.10 1.83 3.97
C ILE A 27 -3.44 2.83 3.02
N LEU A 28 -3.61 2.61 1.73
CA LEU A 28 -3.11 3.48 0.67
C LEU A 28 -4.26 4.36 0.17
N ALA A 29 -4.05 5.66 0.09
CA ALA A 29 -5.07 6.60 -0.37
C ALA A 29 -4.48 7.87 -1.00
N HIS A 30 -5.37 8.64 -1.64
CA HIS A 30 -5.05 9.95 -2.20
C HIS A 30 -4.93 11.02 -1.09
N PRO A 31 -4.12 12.08 -1.28
CA PRO A 31 -4.00 13.18 -0.30
C PRO A 31 -5.32 13.88 0.05
N ALA A 32 -6.30 13.89 -0.84
CA ALA A 32 -7.63 14.46 -0.56
C ALA A 32 -8.34 13.79 0.62
N SER A 33 -8.12 12.50 0.83
CA SER A 33 -8.72 11.70 1.91
C SER A 33 -7.83 11.59 3.16
N GLU A 34 -6.65 12.24 3.16
CA GLU A 34 -5.66 12.10 4.24
C GLU A 34 -6.21 12.48 5.61
N TRP A 35 -6.87 13.63 5.72
CA TRP A 35 -7.39 14.14 6.99
C TRP A 35 -8.43 13.20 7.60
N LYS A 36 -9.36 12.73 6.77
CA LYS A 36 -10.41 11.78 7.18
C LYS A 36 -9.81 10.44 7.64
N ILE A 37 -8.81 9.94 6.92
CA ILE A 37 -8.11 8.70 7.29
C ILE A 37 -7.35 8.87 8.61
N ARG A 38 -6.64 9.98 8.79
CA ARG A 38 -5.93 10.25 10.04
C ARG A 38 -6.88 10.39 11.23
N GLU A 39 -8.00 11.07 11.04
CA GLU A 39 -9.04 11.16 12.07
C GLU A 39 -9.54 9.77 12.47
N LEU A 40 -9.90 8.92 11.51
CA LEU A 40 -10.35 7.55 11.77
C LEU A 40 -9.30 6.67 12.47
N LEU A 41 -8.02 6.82 12.11
CA LEU A 41 -6.96 5.97 12.67
C LEU A 41 -6.43 6.47 14.02
N GLN A 42 -6.47 7.77 14.30
CA GLN A 42 -5.84 8.36 15.48
C GLN A 42 -6.83 8.78 16.56
N SER A 43 -8.11 9.01 16.22
CA SER A 43 -9.13 9.40 17.18
C SER A 43 -9.25 8.37 18.31
N THR A 44 -9.40 8.86 19.54
CA THR A 44 -9.65 8.00 20.70
C THR A 44 -11.09 7.52 20.74
N TYR A 45 -12.00 8.39 20.29
CA TYR A 45 -13.44 8.09 20.22
C TYR A 45 -13.85 7.94 18.76
N ASP A 46 -14.91 7.18 18.52
CA ASP A 46 -15.48 7.01 17.18
C ASP A 46 -16.14 8.34 16.74
N PRO A 47 -15.63 9.02 15.71
CA PRO A 47 -16.16 10.31 15.29
C PRO A 47 -17.58 10.25 14.74
N GLU A 48 -18.05 9.07 14.33
CA GLU A 48 -19.40 8.86 13.81
C GLU A 48 -20.42 8.47 14.90
N SER A 49 -19.97 8.28 16.15
CA SER A 49 -20.86 7.86 17.25
C SER A 49 -21.20 8.99 18.22
N PRO A 50 -22.49 9.28 18.46
CA PRO A 50 -22.90 10.29 19.45
C PRO A 50 -22.62 9.88 20.90
N ASN A 51 -22.29 8.63 21.16
CA ASN A 51 -22.16 8.06 22.50
C ASN A 51 -20.72 7.96 23.02
N ASN A 52 -19.76 8.66 22.40
CA ASN A 52 -18.34 8.57 22.74
C ASN A 52 -17.81 7.11 22.77
N ALA A 53 -18.27 6.28 21.84
CA ALA A 53 -17.78 4.91 21.73
C ALA A 53 -16.28 4.90 21.47
N VAL A 54 -15.58 3.91 22.02
CA VAL A 54 -14.14 3.75 21.81
C VAL A 54 -13.87 3.37 20.37
N ASN A 55 -12.95 4.08 19.71
CA ASN A 55 -12.53 3.76 18.36
C ASN A 55 -11.68 2.46 18.34
N THR A 56 -12.30 1.38 17.92
CA THR A 56 -11.65 0.05 17.83
C THR A 56 -10.66 -0.04 16.65
N ILE A 57 -10.79 0.82 15.63
CA ILE A 57 -9.89 0.83 14.47
C ILE A 57 -8.48 1.25 14.89
N ARG A 58 -8.37 2.17 15.86
CA ARG A 58 -7.08 2.60 16.41
C ARG A 58 -6.25 1.45 16.96
N SER A 59 -6.89 0.48 17.62
CA SER A 59 -6.21 -0.69 18.21
C SER A 59 -5.59 -1.62 17.15
N ARG A 60 -6.02 -1.53 15.90
CA ARG A 60 -5.47 -2.32 14.79
C ARG A 60 -4.13 -1.86 14.28
N ASN A 61 -3.68 -0.66 14.68
CA ASN A 61 -2.39 -0.07 14.31
C ASN A 61 -2.13 -0.04 12.78
N LEU A 62 -3.16 0.34 12.02
CA LEU A 62 -3.06 0.52 10.57
C LEU A 62 -2.15 1.71 10.25
N GLN A 63 -1.24 1.53 9.31
CA GLN A 63 -0.37 2.59 8.81
C GLN A 63 -0.96 3.21 7.55
N SER A 64 -1.07 4.53 7.49
CA SER A 64 -1.53 5.25 6.30
C SER A 64 -0.35 5.57 5.39
N VAL A 65 -0.49 5.24 4.10
CA VAL A 65 0.43 5.62 3.03
C VAL A 65 -0.33 6.54 2.08
N ILE A 66 0.03 7.81 2.09
CA ILE A 66 -0.63 8.83 1.27
C ILE A 66 0.27 9.15 0.08
N THR A 67 -0.27 9.06 -1.12
CA THR A 67 0.48 9.34 -2.34
C THR A 67 -0.37 10.03 -3.41
N PRO A 68 0.14 11.09 -4.07
CA PRO A 68 -0.56 11.77 -5.15
C PRO A 68 -0.65 10.92 -6.43
N TYR A 69 0.11 9.84 -6.52
CA TYR A 69 0.04 8.91 -7.66
C TYR A 69 -1.18 7.99 -7.62
N TYR A 70 -1.91 7.99 -6.50
CA TYR A 70 -3.18 7.30 -6.40
C TYR A 70 -4.26 8.15 -7.05
N THR A 71 -4.83 7.67 -8.16
CA THR A 71 -5.72 8.47 -9.03
C THR A 71 -7.13 8.62 -8.51
N ASP A 72 -7.57 7.69 -7.66
CA ASP A 72 -8.90 7.73 -7.06
C ASP A 72 -8.88 8.58 -5.79
N THR A 73 -9.61 9.70 -5.79
CA THR A 73 -9.66 10.66 -4.68
C THR A 73 -10.49 10.18 -3.50
N ASP A 74 -11.48 9.33 -3.73
CA ASP A 74 -12.42 8.85 -2.72
C ASP A 74 -12.17 7.39 -2.33
N GLY A 75 -11.42 6.68 -3.16
CA GLY A 75 -11.06 5.30 -2.93
C GLY A 75 -9.90 5.11 -1.94
N PHE A 76 -9.78 3.90 -1.45
CA PHE A 76 -8.64 3.46 -0.67
C PHE A 76 -8.31 2.00 -0.95
N THR A 77 -7.05 1.64 -0.75
CA THR A 77 -6.59 0.26 -0.90
C THR A 77 -6.00 -0.25 0.41
N LEU A 78 -6.51 -1.36 0.89
CA LEU A 78 -5.95 -2.07 2.03
C LEU A 78 -4.88 -3.05 1.54
N ILE A 79 -3.76 -3.06 2.23
CA ILE A 79 -2.62 -3.94 1.93
C ILE A 79 -2.34 -4.78 3.17
N ALA A 80 -2.29 -6.09 2.99
CA ALA A 80 -1.97 -7.02 4.06
C ALA A 80 -0.47 -7.04 4.35
N GLU A 81 -0.13 -7.33 5.61
CA GLU A 81 1.21 -7.77 5.95
C GLU A 81 1.40 -9.20 5.45
N PRO A 82 2.36 -9.47 4.57
CA PRO A 82 2.59 -10.82 4.11
C PRO A 82 3.04 -11.69 5.30
N PRO A 83 2.39 -12.84 5.56
CA PRO A 83 2.76 -13.73 6.65
C PRO A 83 4.13 -14.42 6.42
N SER A 84 4.65 -14.31 5.22
CA SER A 84 5.97 -14.80 4.83
C SER A 84 6.47 -13.98 3.66
N SER A 85 7.77 -14.05 3.37
CA SER A 85 8.47 -13.31 2.31
C SER A 85 7.90 -13.48 0.89
N ASN A 86 6.86 -14.27 0.69
CA ASN A 86 6.33 -14.63 -0.62
C ASN A 86 4.93 -14.06 -0.92
N GLY A 87 4.45 -13.04 -0.21
CA GLY A 87 3.13 -12.49 -0.44
C GLY A 87 3.10 -10.97 -0.63
N GLY A 88 2.12 -10.47 -1.38
CA GLY A 88 1.88 -9.05 -1.58
C GLY A 88 2.62 -8.46 -2.78
N ILE A 89 3.06 -7.21 -2.64
CA ILE A 89 3.80 -6.48 -3.67
C ILE A 89 5.29 -6.77 -3.49
N LEU A 90 5.92 -7.32 -4.51
CA LEU A 90 7.34 -7.64 -4.53
C LEU A 90 8.08 -6.71 -5.47
N ALA A 91 9.18 -6.14 -4.99
CA ALA A 91 10.08 -5.34 -5.81
C ALA A 91 11.37 -6.12 -6.03
N PHE A 92 11.70 -6.40 -7.29
CA PHE A 92 12.91 -7.12 -7.69
C PHE A 92 13.93 -6.16 -8.28
N MET A 93 15.08 -6.03 -7.64
CA MET A 93 16.19 -5.25 -8.17
C MET A 93 17.18 -6.17 -8.90
N ARG A 94 17.04 -6.27 -10.22
CA ARG A 94 17.91 -7.10 -11.05
C ARG A 94 19.30 -6.50 -11.22
N ARG A 95 19.40 -5.17 -11.34
CA ARG A 95 20.67 -4.43 -11.44
C ARG A 95 20.62 -3.23 -10.52
N LYS A 96 21.56 -3.17 -9.61
CA LYS A 96 21.76 -1.99 -8.75
C LYS A 96 22.17 -0.77 -9.62
N VAL A 97 21.99 0.41 -9.09
CA VAL A 97 22.44 1.63 -9.74
C VAL A 97 23.95 1.55 -9.96
N THR A 98 24.38 1.64 -11.23
CA THR A 98 25.79 1.68 -11.62
C THR A 98 26.05 2.92 -12.44
N PHE A 99 27.11 3.63 -12.08
CA PHE A 99 27.59 4.80 -12.81
C PHE A 99 28.78 4.37 -13.65
N ALA A 100 28.78 4.76 -14.93
CA ALA A 100 29.92 4.60 -15.82
C ALA A 100 30.26 5.94 -16.43
N ARG A 101 31.55 6.18 -16.63
CA ARG A 101 32.10 7.35 -17.33
C ARG A 101 32.90 6.83 -18.49
N ASP A 102 32.73 7.48 -19.64
CA ASP A 102 33.51 7.23 -20.86
C ASP A 102 33.89 8.56 -21.45
N GLY A 103 34.93 8.58 -22.27
CA GLY A 103 35.36 9.77 -23.00
C GLY A 103 35.32 9.49 -24.52
N ASP A 104 34.66 10.38 -25.26
CA ASP A 104 34.71 10.30 -26.70
C ASP A 104 36.04 10.85 -27.21
N PHE A 105 36.86 9.99 -27.82
CA PHE A 105 38.16 10.34 -28.33
C PHE A 105 38.09 11.33 -29.50
N GLN A 106 37.01 11.35 -30.27
CA GLN A 106 36.87 12.21 -31.43
C GLN A 106 36.45 13.62 -31.08
N THR A 107 35.55 13.78 -30.12
CA THR A 107 35.01 15.11 -29.74
C THR A 107 35.63 15.66 -28.47
N GLY A 108 36.29 14.82 -27.65
CA GLY A 108 36.82 15.18 -26.34
C GLY A 108 35.77 15.31 -25.25
N ASP A 109 34.52 14.92 -25.54
CA ASP A 109 33.41 15.03 -24.61
C ASP A 109 33.45 13.93 -23.54
N ALA A 110 33.04 14.28 -22.32
CA ALA A 110 32.86 13.32 -21.22
C ALA A 110 31.42 12.78 -21.22
N LEU A 111 31.29 11.47 -21.40
CA LEU A 111 30.00 10.77 -21.38
C LEU A 111 29.76 10.14 -20.03
N PHE A 112 28.58 10.38 -19.46
CA PHE A 112 28.15 9.78 -18.19
C PHE A 112 26.92 8.91 -18.42
N LYS A 113 26.96 7.68 -17.89
CA LYS A 113 25.86 6.72 -18.02
C LYS A 113 25.46 6.20 -16.65
N VAL A 114 24.16 6.24 -16.36
CA VAL A 114 23.58 5.59 -15.19
C VAL A 114 22.66 4.47 -15.66
N THR A 115 22.86 3.28 -15.14
CA THR A 115 22.01 2.14 -15.45
C THR A 115 21.51 1.48 -14.18
N PHE A 116 20.23 1.17 -14.15
CA PHE A 116 19.58 0.35 -13.13
C PHE A 116 18.46 -0.47 -13.76
N ARG A 117 18.07 -1.56 -13.14
CA ARG A 117 16.95 -2.37 -13.59
C ARG A 117 16.20 -2.92 -12.40
N PHE A 118 14.93 -2.57 -12.30
CA PHE A 118 14.02 -3.12 -11.30
C PHE A 118 12.67 -3.45 -11.94
N SER A 119 11.92 -4.32 -11.29
CA SER A 119 10.51 -4.59 -11.61
C SER A 119 9.72 -4.71 -10.31
N VAL A 120 8.44 -4.37 -10.40
CA VAL A 120 7.48 -4.53 -9.29
C VAL A 120 6.37 -5.42 -9.78
N GLU A 121 5.99 -6.39 -8.96
CA GLU A 121 4.94 -7.35 -9.30
C GLU A 121 4.08 -7.66 -8.09
N VAL A 122 2.80 -7.93 -8.32
CA VAL A 122 1.88 -8.42 -7.31
C VAL A 122 1.85 -9.95 -7.38
N ASN A 123 2.46 -10.60 -6.40
CA ASN A 123 2.55 -12.08 -6.37
C ASN A 123 1.22 -12.72 -5.92
N LYS A 124 0.53 -12.10 -4.95
CA LYS A 124 -0.76 -12.57 -4.45
C LYS A 124 -1.77 -11.43 -4.46
N PRO A 125 -2.70 -11.41 -5.43
CA PRO A 125 -3.71 -10.35 -5.52
C PRO A 125 -4.65 -10.33 -4.30
N ASN A 126 -4.86 -11.46 -3.64
CA ASN A 126 -5.72 -11.56 -2.45
C ASN A 126 -5.17 -10.78 -1.23
N ASN A 127 -3.91 -10.35 -1.26
CA ASN A 127 -3.33 -9.49 -0.23
C ASN A 127 -3.61 -7.99 -0.45
N LEU A 128 -4.37 -7.67 -1.47
CA LEU A 128 -4.79 -6.32 -1.82
C LEU A 128 -6.32 -6.26 -1.87
N PHE A 129 -6.91 -5.26 -1.24
CA PHE A 129 -8.33 -4.98 -1.31
C PHE A 129 -8.54 -3.52 -1.66
N HIS A 130 -9.18 -3.27 -2.79
CA HIS A 130 -9.51 -1.93 -3.24
C HIS A 130 -10.99 -1.64 -3.03
N SER A 131 -11.29 -0.45 -2.51
CA SER A 131 -12.62 0.12 -2.42
C SER A 131 -12.64 1.44 -3.19
N GLY A 132 -13.46 1.53 -4.21
CA GLY A 132 -13.53 2.69 -5.10
C GLY A 132 -14.33 3.88 -4.55
N GLY A 133 -14.58 3.92 -3.23
CA GLY A 133 -15.43 4.96 -2.66
C GLY A 133 -16.91 4.78 -3.01
N ALA A 134 -17.76 5.69 -2.55
CA ALA A 134 -19.19 5.77 -2.85
C ALA A 134 -19.56 7.22 -3.17
#